data_49c447b13e166e00be27b72db0979fbc
#
_entry.id   49c447b13e166e00be27b72db0979fbc
#
_cell.length_a   1.000
_cell.length_b   1.000
_cell.length_c   1.000
_cell.angle_alpha   90.00
_cell.angle_beta   90.00
_cell.angle_gamma   90.00
#
_symmetry.space_group_name_H-M   'P 1'
#
loop_
_entity.id
_entity.type
_entity.pdbx_description
1 polymer ?
#
loop_
_entity_poly.entity_id
_entity_poly.type
_entity_poly.pdbx_seq_one_letter_code
_entity_poly.pdbx_strand_id
1 'polypeptide(L)'
;NDDDFDIPFTGEFHLEFELVDTWLGPCSHDDFQQELQKASVALGLSLPPEGTSLYDIFCEDIYNQMADWNEGHWIGGYPCFTQDDPRFSRSDYVPCTNLLFQMDSSEDILWGDTGVGNFLIAPEDLLQLDFSRVLYNWDCL
;
A
#
# COMPACT_ATOMS: atom_id res chain seq x y z
N ASN A 1 -11.84 31.90 2.14
CA ASN A 1 -11.72 30.52 2.58
C ASN A 1 -10.52 29.94 1.90
N ASP A 2 -9.42 30.03 2.58
CA ASP A 2 -8.20 29.34 2.18
C ASP A 2 -8.46 27.85 2.48
N ASP A 3 -8.76 27.08 1.44
CA ASP A 3 -8.59 25.66 1.48
C ASP A 3 -7.07 25.43 1.56
N ASP A 4 -6.55 25.46 2.77
CA ASP A 4 -5.22 24.91 3.06
C ASP A 4 -5.31 23.43 2.73
N PHE A 5 -5.00 23.09 1.49
CA PHE A 5 -4.61 21.72 1.17
C PHE A 5 -3.35 21.48 1.98
N ASP A 6 -3.42 20.58 2.95
CA ASP A 6 -2.26 20.11 3.66
C ASP A 6 -1.29 19.46 2.65
N ILE A 7 -0.32 20.28 2.23
CA ILE A 7 0.73 19.81 1.33
C ILE A 7 1.66 18.96 2.20
N PRO A 8 1.88 17.68 1.87
CA PRO A 8 2.63 16.76 2.72
C PRO A 8 4.09 17.16 2.91
N PHE A 9 4.61 18.02 2.04
CA PHE A 9 5.99 18.53 2.13
C PHE A 9 6.12 19.88 1.41
N THR A 10 7.18 20.63 1.74
CA THR A 10 7.55 21.86 1.04
C THR A 10 9.00 21.78 0.61
N GLY A 11 9.31 22.27 -0.61
CA GLY A 11 10.66 22.28 -1.15
C GLY A 11 10.92 21.19 -2.18
N GLU A 12 12.19 20.91 -2.40
CA GLU A 12 12.68 19.93 -3.37
C GLU A 12 13.58 18.92 -2.66
N PHE A 13 13.44 17.65 -2.98
CA PHE A 13 14.23 16.58 -2.40
C PHE A 13 15.01 15.85 -3.49
N HIS A 14 16.28 15.55 -3.20
CA HIS A 14 17.07 14.65 -4.03
C HIS A 14 16.68 13.21 -3.69
N LEU A 15 16.31 12.42 -4.70
CA LEU A 15 15.95 11.02 -4.51
C LEU A 15 17.10 10.13 -4.98
N GLU A 16 17.46 9.17 -4.14
CA GLU A 16 18.36 8.07 -4.49
C GLU A 16 17.55 6.78 -4.52
N PHE A 17 17.82 5.91 -5.49
CA PHE A 17 17.09 4.67 -5.68
C PHE A 17 18.01 3.48 -5.50
N GLU A 18 17.56 2.50 -4.75
CA GLU A 18 18.20 1.21 -4.56
C GLU A 18 17.24 0.11 -5.01
N LEU A 19 17.77 -0.91 -5.70
CA LEU A 19 16.98 -2.09 -6.03
C LEU A 19 17.02 -3.07 -4.86
N VAL A 20 15.86 -3.36 -4.31
CA VAL A 20 15.70 -4.26 -3.17
C VAL A 20 14.60 -5.28 -3.44
N ASP A 21 14.68 -6.43 -2.78
CA ASP A 21 13.57 -7.38 -2.71
C ASP A 21 12.58 -6.90 -1.65
N THR A 22 11.30 -6.84 -2.01
CA THR A 22 10.22 -6.49 -1.10
C THR A 22 9.28 -7.66 -0.89
N TRP A 23 8.61 -7.70 0.23
CA TRP A 23 7.67 -8.74 0.62
C TRP A 23 6.27 -8.14 0.72
N LEU A 24 5.28 -8.96 0.43
CA LEU A 24 3.88 -8.58 0.61
C LEU A 24 3.52 -8.59 2.10
N GLY A 25 3.24 -7.44 2.66
CA GLY A 25 2.89 -7.27 4.06
C GLY A 25 1.39 -7.09 4.30
N PRO A 26 0.93 -7.20 5.56
CA PRO A 26 -0.47 -7.07 5.95
C PRO A 26 -1.12 -5.74 5.56
N CYS A 27 -0.37 -4.65 5.50
CA CYS A 27 -0.86 -3.32 5.10
C CYS A 27 -1.25 -3.22 3.62
N SER A 28 -0.92 -4.24 2.81
CA SER A 28 -1.43 -4.39 1.44
C SER A 28 -2.85 -4.97 1.39
N HIS A 29 -3.49 -5.18 2.52
CA HIS A 29 -4.87 -5.60 2.71
C HIS A 29 -5.23 -6.85 1.89
N ASP A 30 -6.05 -6.70 0.87
CA ASP A 30 -6.58 -7.82 0.07
C ASP A 30 -5.51 -8.57 -0.72
N ASP A 31 -4.51 -7.89 -1.22
CA ASP A 31 -3.40 -8.55 -1.92
C ASP A 31 -2.73 -9.55 -0.96
N PHE A 32 -2.51 -9.14 0.28
CA PHE A 32 -1.97 -10.03 1.32
C PHE A 32 -2.94 -11.18 1.66
N GLN A 33 -4.22 -10.89 1.83
CA GLN A 33 -5.23 -11.90 2.14
C GLN A 33 -5.36 -12.96 1.04
N GLN A 34 -5.35 -12.55 -0.22
CA GLN A 34 -5.41 -13.46 -1.36
C GLN A 34 -4.20 -14.39 -1.42
N GLU A 35 -2.99 -13.87 -1.22
CA GLU A 35 -1.78 -14.69 -1.23
C GLU A 35 -1.71 -15.62 -0.01
N LEU A 36 -2.13 -15.16 1.16
CA LEU A 36 -2.26 -15.98 2.36
C LEU A 36 -3.21 -17.17 2.12
N GLN A 37 -4.36 -16.91 1.50
CA GLN A 37 -5.32 -17.94 1.12
C GLN A 37 -4.69 -18.97 0.18
N LYS A 38 -4.03 -18.52 -0.89
CA LYS A 38 -3.37 -19.40 -1.86
C LYS A 38 -2.29 -20.26 -1.19
N ALA A 39 -1.44 -19.64 -0.38
CA ALA A 39 -0.38 -20.33 0.36
C ALA A 39 -0.94 -21.37 1.33
N SER A 40 -1.99 -21.04 2.06
CA SER A 40 -2.64 -21.96 3.00
C SER A 40 -3.22 -23.18 2.31
N VAL A 41 -3.89 -23.00 1.17
CA VAL A 41 -4.40 -24.12 0.36
C VAL A 41 -3.24 -25.00 -0.13
N ALA A 42 -2.16 -24.39 -0.63
CA ALA A 42 -1.00 -25.14 -1.14
C ALA A 42 -0.30 -25.97 -0.05
N LEU A 43 -0.32 -25.49 1.20
CA LEU A 43 0.28 -26.15 2.36
C LEU A 43 -0.68 -27.11 3.08
N GLY A 44 -1.95 -27.18 2.64
CA GLY A 44 -2.99 -27.99 3.30
C GLY A 44 -3.36 -27.47 4.69
N LEU A 45 -3.20 -26.19 4.93
CA LEU A 45 -3.58 -25.53 6.18
C LEU A 45 -5.03 -25.05 6.10
N SER A 46 -5.72 -25.09 7.24
CA SER A 46 -7.05 -24.51 7.38
C SER A 46 -6.91 -23.07 7.88
N LEU A 47 -7.39 -22.14 7.10
CA LEU A 47 -7.50 -20.76 7.56
C LEU A 47 -8.68 -20.61 8.53
N PRO A 48 -8.60 -19.65 9.46
CA PRO A 48 -9.73 -19.25 10.27
C PRO A 48 -10.91 -18.78 9.39
N PRO A 49 -12.12 -18.68 9.96
CA PRO A 49 -13.28 -18.16 9.22
C PRO A 49 -13.01 -16.79 8.60
N GLU A 50 -13.67 -16.53 7.47
CA GLU A 50 -13.65 -15.22 6.82
C GLU A 50 -14.02 -14.11 7.80
N GLY A 51 -13.28 -13.01 7.73
CA GLY A 51 -13.44 -11.88 8.66
C GLY A 51 -12.64 -12.00 9.97
N THR A 52 -11.87 -13.10 10.16
CA THR A 52 -10.93 -13.17 11.27
C THR A 52 -9.80 -12.17 11.00
N SER A 53 -9.52 -11.32 12.00
CA SER A 53 -8.43 -10.34 11.91
C SER A 53 -7.08 -11.03 11.67
N LEU A 54 -6.25 -10.47 10.80
CA LEU A 54 -4.87 -10.96 10.63
C LEU A 54 -4.07 -10.93 11.93
N TYR A 55 -4.40 -9.98 12.81
CA TYR A 55 -3.81 -9.88 14.14
C TYR A 55 -4.16 -11.09 15.04
N ASP A 56 -5.35 -11.67 14.85
CA ASP A 56 -5.77 -12.88 15.56
C ASP A 56 -5.20 -14.16 14.92
N ILE A 57 -4.87 -14.13 13.63
CA ILE A 57 -4.26 -15.25 12.91
C ILE A 57 -2.78 -15.38 13.27
N PHE A 58 -2.09 -14.27 13.30
CA PHE A 58 -0.68 -14.19 13.66
C PHE A 58 -0.53 -13.66 15.09
N CYS A 59 0.46 -14.14 15.82
CA CYS A 59 0.77 -13.48 17.10
C CYS A 59 1.30 -12.06 16.83
N GLU A 60 1.10 -11.17 17.81
CA GLU A 60 1.45 -9.76 17.72
C GLU A 60 2.87 -9.52 17.19
N ASP A 61 3.84 -10.27 17.71
CA ASP A 61 5.25 -10.14 17.30
C ASP A 61 5.45 -10.44 15.80
N ILE A 62 4.77 -11.45 15.26
CA ILE A 62 4.88 -11.84 13.85
C ILE A 62 4.15 -10.82 12.99
N TYR A 63 2.96 -10.40 13.39
CA TYR A 63 2.19 -9.39 12.66
C TYR A 63 2.99 -8.10 12.54
N ASN A 64 3.54 -7.59 13.64
CA ASN A 64 4.31 -6.36 13.65
C ASN A 64 5.58 -6.46 12.77
N GLN A 65 6.27 -7.60 12.79
CA GLN A 65 7.42 -7.81 11.88
C GLN A 65 7.03 -7.80 10.40
N MET A 66 5.82 -8.26 10.05
CA MET A 66 5.34 -8.23 8.67
C MET A 66 4.77 -6.87 8.26
N ALA A 67 4.26 -6.10 9.21
CA ALA A 67 3.66 -4.79 8.94
C ALA A 67 4.68 -3.84 8.31
N ASP A 68 5.92 -3.85 8.80
CA ASP A 68 7.00 -2.98 8.34
C ASP A 68 7.48 -3.30 6.90
N TRP A 69 7.10 -4.45 6.32
CA TRP A 69 7.64 -4.90 5.03
C TRP A 69 7.30 -4.00 3.83
N ASN A 70 6.21 -3.27 3.90
CA ASN A 70 5.76 -2.39 2.83
C ASN A 70 5.75 -0.90 3.23
N GLU A 71 6.21 -0.57 4.44
CA GLU A 71 6.39 0.82 4.85
C GLU A 71 7.58 1.45 4.12
N GLY A 72 7.54 2.78 3.96
CA GLY A 72 8.60 3.54 3.31
C GLY A 72 8.25 4.02 1.90
N HIS A 73 9.28 4.48 1.19
CA HIS A 73 9.14 5.04 -0.16
C HIS A 73 9.47 4.00 -1.21
N TRP A 74 8.55 3.74 -2.14
CA TRP A 74 8.67 2.66 -3.11
C TRP A 74 8.34 3.09 -4.54
N ILE A 75 9.04 2.51 -5.50
CA ILE A 75 8.60 2.43 -6.90
C ILE A 75 8.36 0.96 -7.22
N GLY A 76 7.11 0.62 -7.55
CA GLY A 76 6.70 -0.78 -7.70
C GLY A 76 6.52 -1.51 -6.35
N GLY A 77 6.42 -2.82 -6.39
CA GLY A 77 6.11 -3.61 -5.20
C GLY A 77 4.63 -3.58 -4.83
N TYR A 78 4.35 -3.59 -3.54
CA TYR A 78 2.99 -3.67 -3.00
C TYR A 78 2.68 -2.41 -2.19
N PRO A 79 1.47 -1.84 -2.34
CA PRO A 79 1.08 -0.66 -1.59
C PRO A 79 0.89 -0.95 -0.10
N CYS A 80 1.15 0.05 0.73
CA CYS A 80 0.74 0.07 2.12
C CYS A 80 -0.39 1.08 2.30
N PHE A 81 -1.44 0.71 3.03
CA PHE A 81 -2.55 1.57 3.40
C PHE A 81 -2.66 1.63 4.91
N THR A 82 -2.82 2.83 5.46
CA THR A 82 -3.02 3.03 6.91
C THR A 82 -4.49 2.84 7.31
N GLN A 83 -5.40 3.01 6.35
CA GLN A 83 -6.84 2.76 6.51
C GLN A 83 -7.28 1.63 5.56
N ASP A 84 -8.34 1.86 4.81
CA ASP A 84 -8.87 0.88 3.88
C ASP A 84 -8.25 1.03 2.48
N ASP A 85 -8.11 -0.08 1.78
CA ASP A 85 -7.73 -0.07 0.37
C ASP A 85 -8.83 0.62 -0.46
N PRO A 86 -8.54 1.75 -1.13
CA PRO A 86 -9.54 2.52 -1.87
C PRO A 86 -10.15 1.75 -3.05
N ARG A 87 -9.49 0.67 -3.51
CA ARG A 87 -9.96 -0.17 -4.61
C ARG A 87 -11.25 -0.92 -4.27
N PHE A 88 -11.58 -1.10 -2.97
CA PHE A 88 -12.83 -1.75 -2.55
C PHE A 88 -14.04 -0.84 -2.59
N SER A 89 -13.85 0.42 -2.25
CA SER A 89 -14.93 1.38 -2.17
C SER A 89 -15.27 2.04 -3.50
N ARG A 90 -14.37 1.94 -4.50
CA ARG A 90 -14.48 2.65 -5.78
C ARG A 90 -14.19 1.72 -6.95
N SER A 91 -15.23 1.40 -7.72
CA SER A 91 -15.16 0.48 -8.86
C SER A 91 -14.26 0.96 -10.00
N ASP A 92 -14.06 2.25 -10.15
CA ASP A 92 -13.14 2.86 -11.12
C ASP A 92 -11.67 2.63 -10.76
N TYR A 93 -11.37 2.26 -9.52
CA TYR A 93 -10.02 1.98 -9.02
C TYR A 93 -9.61 0.50 -9.09
N VAL A 94 -10.56 -0.40 -9.23
CA VAL A 94 -10.30 -1.85 -9.30
C VAL A 94 -9.21 -2.23 -10.33
N PRO A 95 -9.11 -1.58 -11.51
CA PRO A 95 -8.06 -1.89 -12.48
C PRO A 95 -6.65 -1.44 -12.04
N CYS A 96 -6.54 -0.52 -11.09
CA CYS A 96 -5.26 0.07 -10.66
C CYS A 96 -4.51 -0.86 -9.69
N THR A 97 -4.01 -1.98 -10.19
CA THR A 97 -3.40 -3.04 -9.37
C THR A 97 -1.89 -2.88 -9.19
N ASN A 98 -1.23 -2.03 -9.96
CA ASN A 98 0.21 -1.82 -9.85
C ASN A 98 0.52 -0.57 -9.04
N LEU A 99 1.40 -0.72 -8.04
CA LEU A 99 1.99 0.42 -7.36
C LEU A 99 2.97 1.11 -8.31
N LEU A 100 2.67 2.35 -8.69
CA LEU A 100 3.58 3.17 -9.46
C LEU A 100 4.60 3.84 -8.56
N PHE A 101 4.11 4.45 -7.49
CA PHE A 101 4.94 5.13 -6.50
C PHE A 101 4.21 5.21 -5.15
N GLN A 102 4.94 4.98 -4.08
CA GLN A 102 4.52 5.20 -2.71
C GLN A 102 5.45 6.20 -2.05
N MET A 103 4.88 7.15 -1.34
CA MET A 103 5.62 8.11 -0.53
C MET A 103 5.07 8.05 0.89
N ASP A 104 5.89 7.61 1.81
CA ASP A 104 5.55 7.50 3.21
C ASP A 104 5.86 8.80 3.97
N SER A 105 5.34 8.94 5.17
CA SER A 105 5.74 10.00 6.07
C SER A 105 7.18 9.79 6.56
N SER A 106 7.92 10.89 6.67
CA SER A 106 9.30 10.92 7.17
C SER A 106 9.57 12.25 7.86
N GLU A 107 10.81 12.54 8.23
CA GLU A 107 11.17 13.79 8.94
C GLU A 107 10.67 15.07 8.22
N ASP A 108 10.74 15.07 6.88
CA ASP A 108 10.43 16.24 6.04
C ASP A 108 9.14 16.07 5.22
N ILE A 109 8.50 14.93 5.29
CA ILE A 109 7.28 14.57 4.54
C ILE A 109 6.26 14.09 5.54
N LEU A 110 5.08 14.71 5.57
CA LEU A 110 4.04 14.35 6.52
C LEU A 110 2.68 14.31 5.83
N TRP A 111 2.15 13.11 5.71
CA TRP A 111 0.80 12.85 5.23
C TRP A 111 -0.17 12.82 6.41
N GLY A 112 -0.81 13.95 6.70
CA GLY A 112 -1.71 14.03 7.84
C GLY A 112 -1.03 13.66 9.15
N ASP A 113 -1.55 12.63 9.83
CA ASP A 113 -0.97 12.09 11.06
C ASP A 113 -0.22 10.77 10.75
N THR A 114 1.00 10.91 10.22
CA THR A 114 1.88 9.78 9.84
C THR A 114 1.29 8.80 8.81
N GLY A 115 0.62 9.32 7.81
CA GLY A 115 0.03 8.52 6.74
C GLY A 115 0.96 8.26 5.57
N VAL A 116 0.38 7.76 4.47
CA VAL A 116 1.08 7.37 3.26
C VAL A 116 0.34 7.84 2.01
N GLY A 117 1.09 8.29 1.01
CA GLY A 117 0.57 8.66 -0.31
C GLY A 117 0.90 7.58 -1.35
N ASN A 118 -0.12 7.05 -2.01
CA ASN A 118 -0.01 6.01 -3.00
C ASN A 118 -0.44 6.49 -4.38
N PHE A 119 0.33 6.15 -5.39
CA PHE A 119 0.00 6.33 -6.80
C PHE A 119 -0.11 4.95 -7.45
N LEU A 120 -1.30 4.59 -7.86
CA LEU A 120 -1.61 3.30 -8.45
C LEU A 120 -1.97 3.45 -9.92
N ILE A 121 -1.67 2.43 -10.73
CA ILE A 121 -1.90 2.46 -12.17
C ILE A 121 -2.40 1.10 -12.65
N ALA A 122 -3.25 1.13 -13.68
CA ALA A 122 -3.65 -0.10 -14.34
C ALA A 122 -2.47 -0.69 -15.15
N PRO A 123 -2.28 -2.02 -15.16
CA PRO A 123 -1.20 -2.66 -15.92
C PRO A 123 -1.17 -2.27 -17.40
N GLU A 124 -2.34 -2.14 -18.01
CA GLU A 124 -2.47 -1.77 -19.43
C GLU A 124 -1.95 -0.36 -19.70
N ASP A 125 -2.24 0.58 -18.81
CA ASP A 125 -1.80 1.97 -18.91
C ASP A 125 -0.28 2.07 -18.69
N LEU A 126 0.24 1.32 -17.72
CA LEU A 126 1.68 1.24 -17.46
C LEU A 126 2.44 0.70 -18.67
N LEU A 127 1.93 -0.36 -19.32
CA LEU A 127 2.54 -0.92 -20.54
C LEU A 127 2.58 0.06 -21.71
N GLN A 128 1.63 0.99 -21.75
CA GLN A 128 1.54 2.03 -22.79
C GLN A 128 2.23 3.32 -22.38
N LEU A 129 2.77 3.41 -21.16
CA LEU A 129 3.28 4.64 -20.55
C LEU A 129 2.23 5.77 -20.54
N ASP A 130 0.96 5.40 -20.39
CA ASP A 130 -0.15 6.33 -20.24
C ASP A 130 -0.42 6.61 -18.76
N PHE A 131 0.06 7.73 -18.28
CA PHE A 131 -0.10 8.17 -16.91
C PHE A 131 -1.32 9.08 -16.68
N SER A 132 -2.20 9.21 -17.66
CA SER A 132 -3.38 10.10 -17.58
C SER A 132 -4.45 9.60 -16.62
N ARG A 133 -4.41 8.33 -16.24
CA ARG A 133 -5.37 7.66 -15.34
C ARG A 133 -4.73 7.09 -14.07
N VAL A 134 -3.63 7.67 -13.64
CA VAL A 134 -3.02 7.30 -12.36
C VAL A 134 -3.99 7.63 -11.24
N LEU A 135 -4.26 6.65 -10.40
CA LEU A 135 -5.01 6.83 -9.18
C LEU A 135 -4.07 7.38 -8.10
N TYR A 136 -4.45 8.48 -7.50
CA TYR A 136 -3.82 9.01 -6.31
C TYR A 136 -4.72 8.77 -5.10
N ASN A 137 -4.16 8.21 -4.05
CA ASN A 137 -4.79 8.06 -2.74
C ASN A 137 -3.78 8.41 -1.66
N TRP A 138 -4.24 9.03 -0.60
CA TRP A 138 -3.48 9.13 0.64
C TRP A 138 -4.42 8.90 1.82
N ASP A 139 -3.91 8.31 2.85
CA ASP A 139 -4.61 8.05 4.09
C ASP A 139 -3.66 8.18 5.29
N CYS A 140 -4.21 8.41 6.46
CA CYS A 140 -3.46 8.54 7.71
C CYS A 140 -4.26 7.92 8.88
N LEU A 141 -3.63 7.79 10.02
CA LEU A 141 -4.23 7.26 11.25
C LEU A 141 -5.36 8.15 11.78
#